data_5c0ed933cb89ed8e2f9c3761a70d3ffa
#
_entry.id   5c0ed933cb89ed8e2f9c3761a70d3ffa
#
_cell.length_a   1.000
_cell.length_b   1.000
_cell.length_c   1.000
_cell.angle_alpha   90.00
_cell.angle_beta   90.00
_cell.angle_gamma   90.00
#
_symmetry.space_group_name_H-M   'P 1'
#
loop_
_entity.id
_entity.type
_entity.pdbx_description
1 polymer ?
#
loop_
_entity_poly.entity_id
_entity_poly.type
_entity_poly.pdbx_seq_one_letter_code
_entity_poly.pdbx_strand_id
1 'polypeptide(L)'
;MTDTTYEPLKPVSFKVNKIETANKPGCIVANVKFNGNGKEYTYVRKYRTEGWCNPKHAITIDGCEIVFKRTIDGSYEVVDIYRLYNTKGVKKLSTANHGAKDEKKEDDQKFTFKEDEDGSLKLEPVTAPTYKSIFPEVDLTKPVKHHKYETIKTCLQCNIPIYIAGPAGSGKNFTVEQIAEELGWDFYFSNSVQQEFKLTGFIDAAGDFHETEFYKACTSENESVFFLDEMDASIPEVLVLLNAAIANGYFEFQTGRVDLKNVHFVAAGNTVGSGSDEMYTGRMVIDQATLDRFAIIEFGYDTDVEMAMAENDDDLVDFIHSLRKSSESQGIRATFSYRCITMAKKLENAGMPLVEVIKIAVVKGLDSDTVSTLFVKTVNADNRFSKAFSKVKYAA
;
A
#
# COMPACT_ATOMS: atom_id res chain seq x y z
N MET A 1 -29.80 -33.08 -24.88
CA MET A 1 -29.09 -31.90 -25.41
C MET A 1 -27.71 -31.95 -24.78
N THR A 2 -26.74 -32.38 -25.56
CA THR A 2 -25.39 -32.64 -25.12
C THR A 2 -24.64 -31.33 -24.90
N ASP A 3 -24.28 -31.08 -23.65
CA ASP A 3 -23.38 -30.00 -23.29
C ASP A 3 -22.00 -30.28 -23.88
N THR A 4 -21.69 -29.61 -24.95
CA THR A 4 -20.32 -29.57 -25.49
C THR A 4 -19.57 -28.45 -24.79
N THR A 5 -18.78 -28.82 -23.84
CA THR A 5 -17.73 -27.96 -23.22
C THR A 5 -16.71 -27.62 -24.31
N TYR A 6 -16.73 -26.40 -24.79
CA TYR A 6 -15.72 -25.88 -25.70
C TYR A 6 -14.55 -25.35 -24.90
N GLU A 7 -13.38 -25.99 -25.05
CA GLU A 7 -12.11 -25.37 -24.63
C GLU A 7 -11.89 -24.08 -25.46
N PRO A 8 -11.39 -22.99 -24.82
CA PRO A 8 -11.06 -21.78 -25.56
C PRO A 8 -9.95 -22.08 -26.57
N LEU A 9 -10.17 -21.78 -27.85
CA LEU A 9 -9.19 -21.86 -28.91
C LEU A 9 -8.05 -20.88 -28.59
N LYS A 10 -6.91 -21.41 -28.13
CA LYS A 10 -5.68 -20.61 -27.94
C LYS A 10 -5.00 -20.44 -29.31
N PRO A 11 -4.82 -19.22 -29.83
CA PRO A 11 -4.05 -19.01 -31.03
C PRO A 11 -2.58 -19.37 -30.80
N VAL A 12 -1.98 -20.17 -31.70
CA VAL A 12 -0.60 -20.62 -31.59
C VAL A 12 0.40 -19.69 -32.23
N SER A 13 0.02 -19.09 -33.33
CA SER A 13 0.81 -18.07 -34.01
C SER A 13 -0.06 -17.24 -34.94
N PHE A 14 0.23 -15.94 -34.98
CA PHE A 14 -0.29 -15.02 -35.98
C PHE A 14 0.86 -14.52 -36.83
N LYS A 15 0.73 -14.62 -38.15
CA LYS A 15 1.64 -13.97 -39.08
C LYS A 15 0.88 -12.89 -39.82
N VAL A 16 1.15 -11.61 -39.51
CA VAL A 16 0.57 -10.48 -40.25
C VAL A 16 1.58 -10.15 -41.35
N ASN A 17 1.23 -10.53 -42.59
CA ASN A 17 2.18 -10.50 -43.72
C ASN A 17 2.32 -9.12 -44.37
N LYS A 18 1.39 -8.19 -44.20
CA LYS A 18 1.53 -6.83 -44.76
C LYS A 18 0.50 -5.84 -44.18
N ILE A 19 0.97 -4.68 -43.77
CA ILE A 19 0.14 -3.48 -43.61
C ILE A 19 0.35 -2.66 -44.86
N GLU A 20 -0.61 -2.70 -45.81
CA GLU A 20 -0.52 -1.85 -47.00
C GLU A 20 -0.93 -0.42 -46.65
N THR A 21 0.06 0.47 -46.58
CA THR A 21 -0.14 1.91 -46.37
C THR A 21 -0.32 2.69 -47.67
N ALA A 22 -0.41 2.02 -48.81
CA ALA A 22 -0.52 2.67 -50.11
C ALA A 22 -1.96 3.02 -50.47
N ASN A 23 -2.31 4.28 -50.47
CA ASN A 23 -3.46 4.95 -51.05
C ASN A 23 -4.89 4.54 -50.66
N LYS A 24 -5.08 3.66 -49.66
CA LYS A 24 -6.38 3.46 -48.98
C LYS A 24 -6.10 3.23 -47.50
N PRO A 25 -6.66 4.04 -46.59
CA PRO A 25 -6.42 3.84 -45.21
C PRO A 25 -6.91 2.45 -44.74
N GLY A 26 -5.99 1.68 -44.16
CA GLY A 26 -6.34 0.61 -43.25
C GLY A 26 -6.70 -0.75 -43.85
N CYS A 27 -5.92 -1.33 -44.77
CA CYS A 27 -6.01 -2.76 -45.05
C CYS A 27 -4.96 -3.51 -44.22
N ILE A 28 -5.38 -4.52 -43.46
CA ILE A 28 -4.50 -5.45 -42.78
C ILE A 28 -4.63 -6.82 -43.44
N VAL A 29 -3.50 -7.42 -43.78
CA VAL A 29 -3.40 -8.79 -44.24
C VAL A 29 -2.78 -9.63 -43.12
N ALA A 30 -3.52 -10.56 -42.58
CA ALA A 30 -3.03 -11.43 -41.53
C ALA A 30 -3.17 -12.91 -41.91
N ASN A 31 -2.11 -13.68 -41.70
CA ASN A 31 -2.16 -15.13 -41.77
C ASN A 31 -2.19 -15.67 -40.32
N VAL A 32 -3.18 -16.47 -40.02
CA VAL A 32 -3.41 -17.01 -38.69
C VAL A 32 -3.42 -18.52 -38.72
N LYS A 33 -2.64 -19.13 -37.82
CA LYS A 33 -2.59 -20.56 -37.65
C LYS A 33 -3.14 -20.94 -36.29
N PHE A 34 -4.16 -21.76 -36.23
CA PHE A 34 -4.77 -22.24 -35.00
C PHE A 34 -4.23 -23.60 -34.58
N ASN A 35 -4.09 -23.80 -33.26
CA ASN A 35 -3.81 -25.12 -32.70
C ASN A 35 -4.99 -26.06 -32.98
N GLY A 36 -4.72 -27.20 -33.53
CA GLY A 36 -5.67 -28.31 -33.66
C GLY A 36 -6.10 -28.66 -35.07
N ASN A 37 -6.09 -27.75 -36.06
CA ASN A 37 -6.47 -28.09 -37.42
C ASN A 37 -5.40 -27.88 -38.49
N GLY A 38 -4.25 -27.30 -38.15
CA GLY A 38 -3.09 -27.11 -39.04
C GLY A 38 -3.36 -26.20 -40.26
N LYS A 39 -4.53 -25.58 -40.35
CA LYS A 39 -4.90 -24.71 -41.45
C LYS A 39 -4.43 -23.30 -41.24
N GLU A 40 -3.87 -22.72 -42.31
CA GLU A 40 -3.45 -21.33 -42.38
C GLU A 40 -4.52 -20.50 -43.09
N TYR A 41 -4.97 -19.41 -42.52
CA TYR A 41 -5.98 -18.53 -43.09
C TYR A 41 -5.38 -17.17 -43.40
N THR A 42 -5.58 -16.68 -44.62
CA THR A 42 -5.15 -15.34 -45.02
C THR A 42 -6.38 -14.42 -45.07
N TYR A 43 -6.31 -13.32 -44.35
CA TYR A 43 -7.40 -12.35 -44.24
C TYR A 43 -6.98 -10.97 -44.69
N VAL A 44 -7.85 -10.32 -45.46
CA VAL A 44 -7.72 -8.92 -45.87
C VAL A 44 -8.98 -8.18 -45.47
N ARG A 45 -8.89 -7.22 -44.58
CA ARG A 45 -10.04 -6.38 -44.20
C ARG A 45 -9.76 -4.90 -44.42
N LYS A 46 -10.75 -4.19 -45.02
CA LYS A 46 -10.75 -2.74 -45.22
C LYS A 46 -11.33 -2.05 -44.00
N TYR A 47 -10.65 -0.98 -43.55
CA TYR A 47 -11.08 -0.15 -42.43
C TYR A 47 -12.00 1.00 -42.87
N ARG A 48 -13.03 1.29 -42.05
CA ARG A 48 -13.69 2.60 -42.05
C ARG A 48 -13.07 3.41 -40.88
N THR A 49 -12.48 4.52 -41.19
CA THR A 49 -12.12 5.56 -40.24
C THR A 49 -13.34 6.41 -39.97
N GLU A 50 -14.03 6.20 -38.86
CA GLU A 50 -14.94 7.16 -38.27
C GLU A 50 -14.53 7.43 -36.85
N GLY A 51 -14.09 8.68 -36.62
CA GLY A 51 -14.09 9.36 -35.30
C GLY A 51 -12.99 8.96 -34.32
N TRP A 52 -12.19 9.92 -33.96
CA TRP A 52 -11.49 10.22 -32.69
C TRP A 52 -11.36 9.11 -31.64
N CYS A 53 -10.83 7.96 -31.95
CA CYS A 53 -10.29 7.01 -30.97
C CYS A 53 -9.22 6.20 -31.67
N ASN A 54 -8.14 5.88 -30.98
CA ASN A 54 -7.07 5.01 -31.46
C ASN A 54 -7.63 3.89 -32.34
N PRO A 55 -7.20 3.76 -33.61
CA PRO A 55 -7.79 2.81 -34.53
C PRO A 55 -7.61 1.39 -33.96
N LYS A 56 -8.68 0.81 -33.50
CA LYS A 56 -8.76 -0.61 -33.19
C LYS A 56 -8.86 -1.36 -34.53
N HIS A 57 -7.97 -2.29 -34.71
CA HIS A 57 -7.96 -3.15 -35.87
C HIS A 57 -8.67 -4.48 -35.51
N ALA A 58 -9.47 -5.04 -36.41
CA ALA A 58 -10.12 -6.31 -36.13
C ALA A 58 -9.99 -7.25 -37.34
N ILE A 59 -9.74 -8.51 -37.07
CA ILE A 59 -9.65 -9.59 -38.05
C ILE A 59 -10.68 -10.66 -37.68
N THR A 60 -11.40 -11.17 -38.64
CA THR A 60 -12.35 -12.28 -38.42
C THR A 60 -11.74 -13.58 -38.94
N ILE A 61 -11.58 -14.57 -38.06
CA ILE A 61 -10.94 -15.84 -38.37
C ILE A 61 -11.73 -16.94 -37.69
N ASP A 62 -12.14 -17.95 -38.49
CA ASP A 62 -12.87 -19.13 -38.03
C ASP A 62 -14.01 -18.80 -37.03
N GLY A 63 -14.81 -17.78 -37.40
CA GLY A 63 -15.92 -17.32 -36.58
C GLY A 63 -15.52 -16.50 -35.33
N CYS A 64 -14.27 -16.11 -35.21
CA CYS A 64 -13.81 -15.20 -34.18
C CYS A 64 -13.38 -13.87 -34.78
N GLU A 65 -13.75 -12.77 -34.15
CA GLU A 65 -13.22 -11.43 -34.43
C GLU A 65 -12.13 -11.10 -33.41
N ILE A 66 -10.91 -10.84 -33.90
CA ILE A 66 -9.76 -10.46 -33.09
C ILE A 66 -9.54 -8.97 -33.24
N VAL A 67 -9.60 -8.23 -32.16
CA VAL A 67 -9.41 -6.77 -32.14
C VAL A 67 -8.05 -6.45 -31.55
N PHE A 68 -7.26 -5.66 -32.27
CA PHE A 68 -5.95 -5.23 -31.83
C PHE A 68 -5.74 -3.74 -32.09
N LYS A 69 -4.81 -3.10 -31.38
CA LYS A 69 -4.40 -1.71 -31.59
C LYS A 69 -2.89 -1.63 -31.82
N ARG A 70 -2.46 -0.63 -32.57
CA ARG A 70 -1.04 -0.32 -32.75
C ARG A 70 -0.53 0.40 -31.49
N THR A 71 0.58 -0.03 -30.96
CA THR A 71 1.29 0.59 -29.85
C THR A 71 2.24 1.69 -30.34
N ILE A 72 2.79 2.49 -29.42
CA ILE A 72 3.66 3.64 -29.74
C ILE A 72 4.96 3.19 -30.41
N ASP A 73 5.46 2.01 -30.08
CA ASP A 73 6.67 1.39 -30.65
C ASP A 73 6.44 0.77 -32.04
N GLY A 74 5.21 0.82 -32.53
CA GLY A 74 4.84 0.29 -33.84
C GLY A 74 4.37 -1.17 -33.80
N SER A 75 4.41 -1.85 -32.67
CA SER A 75 3.88 -3.20 -32.46
C SER A 75 2.35 -3.21 -32.37
N TYR A 76 1.74 -4.40 -32.31
CA TYR A 76 0.29 -4.56 -32.19
C TYR A 76 -0.08 -5.36 -30.96
N GLU A 77 -1.00 -4.84 -30.16
CA GLU A 77 -1.54 -5.48 -28.97
C GLU A 77 -2.94 -5.99 -29.22
N VAL A 78 -3.23 -7.27 -28.89
CA VAL A 78 -4.59 -7.82 -28.93
C VAL A 78 -5.40 -7.23 -27.78
N VAL A 79 -6.49 -6.54 -28.11
CA VAL A 79 -7.34 -5.86 -27.13
C VAL A 79 -8.52 -6.75 -26.73
N ASP A 80 -9.07 -7.50 -27.67
CA ASP A 80 -10.28 -8.31 -27.46
C ASP A 80 -10.41 -9.44 -28.49
N ILE A 81 -11.09 -10.53 -28.12
CA ILE A 81 -11.46 -11.61 -29.02
C ILE A 81 -12.97 -11.84 -28.89
N TYR A 82 -13.69 -11.81 -30.03
CA TYR A 82 -15.13 -12.04 -30.08
C TYR A 82 -15.44 -13.29 -30.92
N ARG A 83 -16.37 -14.12 -30.47
CA ARG A 83 -16.87 -15.21 -31.26
C ARG A 83 -18.11 -14.76 -32.04
N LEU A 84 -18.08 -14.93 -33.34
CA LEU A 84 -19.22 -14.65 -34.24
C LEU A 84 -20.11 -15.91 -34.30
N TYR A 85 -21.32 -15.82 -33.75
CA TYR A 85 -22.33 -16.87 -33.93
C TYR A 85 -23.22 -16.54 -35.13
N ASN A 86 -23.56 -17.58 -35.90
CA ASN A 86 -24.40 -17.52 -37.10
C ASN A 86 -25.43 -16.39 -37.06
N THR A 87 -25.22 -15.41 -37.91
CA THR A 87 -26.11 -14.40 -38.44
C THR A 87 -26.85 -13.42 -37.52
N LYS A 88 -26.85 -13.53 -36.20
CA LYS A 88 -27.61 -12.56 -35.36
C LYS A 88 -27.01 -12.16 -34.01
N GLY A 89 -25.76 -12.42 -33.73
CA GLY A 89 -25.17 -11.95 -32.47
C GLY A 89 -23.66 -12.18 -32.35
N VAL A 90 -22.93 -11.14 -32.04
CA VAL A 90 -21.55 -11.21 -31.64
C VAL A 90 -21.57 -11.43 -30.14
N LYS A 91 -21.11 -12.58 -29.67
CA LYS A 91 -20.93 -12.80 -28.23
C LYS A 91 -19.47 -12.56 -27.90
N LYS A 92 -19.20 -11.60 -27.03
CA LYS A 92 -17.86 -11.31 -26.56
C LYS A 92 -17.33 -12.53 -25.81
N LEU A 93 -16.26 -13.12 -26.30
CA LEU A 93 -15.41 -14.03 -25.54
C LEU A 93 -14.47 -13.15 -24.75
N SER A 94 -15.03 -12.51 -23.74
CA SER A 94 -14.31 -11.53 -22.98
C SER A 94 -13.44 -12.23 -21.98
N THR A 95 -12.27 -11.73 -21.86
CA THR A 95 -11.46 -11.71 -20.66
C THR A 95 -12.02 -10.78 -19.58
N ALA A 96 -13.10 -10.03 -19.84
CA ALA A 96 -13.76 -9.16 -18.87
C ALA A 96 -15.05 -9.82 -18.35
N ASN A 97 -15.01 -10.34 -17.13
CA ASN A 97 -16.17 -10.85 -16.41
C ASN A 97 -17.20 -9.75 -16.14
N HIS A 98 -18.38 -9.87 -16.74
CA HIS A 98 -19.59 -9.30 -16.20
C HIS A 98 -20.45 -10.41 -15.59
N GLY A 99 -20.36 -10.56 -14.30
CA GLY A 99 -21.36 -11.17 -13.43
C GLY A 99 -21.52 -12.68 -13.57
N ALA A 100 -20.65 -13.46 -12.97
CA ALA A 100 -20.96 -14.74 -12.35
C ALA A 100 -19.84 -15.12 -11.37
N LYS A 101 -20.21 -15.76 -10.29
CA LYS A 101 -19.44 -16.11 -9.12
C LYS A 101 -18.21 -16.95 -9.43
N ASP A 102 -17.14 -16.65 -8.67
CA ASP A 102 -16.03 -17.50 -8.25
C ASP A 102 -15.62 -18.68 -9.14
N GLU A 103 -14.68 -18.42 -10.06
CA GLU A 103 -13.70 -19.39 -10.50
C GLU A 103 -12.37 -18.65 -10.70
N LYS A 104 -11.28 -19.29 -10.25
CA LYS A 104 -9.90 -18.78 -10.25
C LYS A 104 -9.55 -18.14 -11.58
N LYS A 105 -9.08 -16.89 -11.54
CA LYS A 105 -8.49 -16.21 -12.68
C LYS A 105 -7.27 -16.98 -13.14
N GLU A 106 -7.36 -17.63 -14.30
CA GLU A 106 -6.19 -17.98 -15.10
C GLU A 106 -5.64 -16.67 -15.68
N ASP A 107 -4.32 -16.52 -15.66
CA ASP A 107 -3.57 -15.37 -16.15
C ASP A 107 -4.08 -14.89 -17.52
N ASP A 108 -4.45 -13.62 -17.60
CA ASP A 108 -4.71 -12.91 -18.86
C ASP A 108 -3.39 -12.74 -19.63
N GLN A 109 -3.01 -13.75 -20.39
CA GLN A 109 -1.79 -13.74 -21.20
C GLN A 109 -1.96 -12.70 -22.32
N LYS A 110 -1.30 -11.55 -22.18
CA LYS A 110 -1.23 -10.51 -23.20
C LYS A 110 -0.28 -10.96 -24.30
N PHE A 111 -0.60 -10.60 -25.54
CA PHE A 111 0.22 -10.91 -26.70
C PHE A 111 0.59 -9.62 -27.45
N THR A 112 1.82 -9.56 -27.95
CA THR A 112 2.31 -8.47 -28.81
C THR A 112 2.80 -9.03 -30.14
N PHE A 113 2.75 -8.20 -31.19
CA PHE A 113 3.31 -8.55 -32.48
C PHE A 113 4.73 -7.97 -32.59
N LYS A 114 5.70 -8.83 -32.93
CA LYS A 114 7.03 -8.41 -33.35
C LYS A 114 7.18 -8.59 -34.86
N GLU A 115 7.83 -7.61 -35.49
CA GLU A 115 8.18 -7.64 -36.89
C GLU A 115 9.51 -8.40 -37.05
N ASP A 116 9.49 -9.48 -37.86
CA ASP A 116 10.70 -10.22 -38.20
C ASP A 116 11.45 -9.45 -39.34
N GLU A 117 12.69 -9.84 -39.60
CA GLU A 117 13.56 -9.23 -40.63
C GLU A 117 12.98 -9.31 -42.04
N ASP A 118 12.02 -10.21 -42.29
CA ASP A 118 11.31 -10.35 -43.57
C ASP A 118 10.02 -9.50 -43.64
N GLY A 119 9.76 -8.64 -42.64
CA GLY A 119 8.58 -7.79 -42.55
C GLY A 119 7.30 -8.50 -42.13
N SER A 120 7.40 -9.75 -41.68
CA SER A 120 6.25 -10.50 -41.14
C SER A 120 6.10 -10.24 -39.63
N LEU A 121 4.84 -10.14 -39.17
CA LEU A 121 4.55 -9.91 -37.75
C LEU A 121 4.23 -11.23 -37.05
N LYS A 122 5.00 -11.61 -36.06
CA LYS A 122 4.76 -12.75 -35.18
C LYS A 122 4.06 -12.31 -33.91
N LEU A 123 3.05 -13.09 -33.50
CA LEU A 123 2.41 -12.95 -32.19
C LEU A 123 3.29 -13.66 -31.17
N GLU A 124 3.93 -12.89 -30.33
CA GLU A 124 4.63 -13.44 -29.14
C GLU A 124 3.78 -13.18 -27.90
N PRO A 125 3.70 -14.13 -26.96
CA PRO A 125 3.16 -13.82 -25.66
C PRO A 125 4.00 -12.66 -25.10
N VAL A 126 3.36 -11.59 -24.68
CA VAL A 126 4.03 -10.62 -23.82
C VAL A 126 4.33 -11.41 -22.55
N THR A 127 5.56 -11.94 -22.49
CA THR A 127 6.12 -12.17 -21.16
C THR A 127 6.01 -10.83 -20.51
N ALA A 128 5.13 -10.71 -19.48
CA ALA A 128 5.11 -9.53 -18.63
C ALA A 128 6.58 -9.17 -18.42
N PRO A 129 7.00 -7.91 -18.69
CA PRO A 129 8.36 -7.55 -18.39
C PRO A 129 8.57 -8.10 -16.99
N THR A 130 9.61 -8.89 -16.81
CA THR A 130 10.02 -9.35 -15.49
C THR A 130 10.33 -8.06 -14.78
N TYR A 131 9.30 -7.50 -14.15
CA TYR A 131 9.43 -6.30 -13.35
C TYR A 131 10.43 -6.72 -12.29
N LYS A 132 11.65 -6.24 -12.42
CA LYS A 132 12.61 -6.44 -11.35
C LYS A 132 12.02 -5.62 -10.22
N SER A 133 11.46 -6.30 -9.23
CA SER A 133 10.93 -5.65 -8.04
C SER A 133 11.94 -4.59 -7.60
N ILE A 134 11.47 -3.37 -7.39
CA ILE A 134 12.30 -2.25 -6.94
C ILE A 134 12.80 -2.53 -5.52
N PHE A 135 12.00 -3.27 -4.75
CA PHE A 135 12.28 -3.67 -3.39
C PHE A 135 12.42 -5.20 -3.29
N PRO A 136 13.25 -5.71 -2.36
CA PRO A 136 13.32 -7.15 -2.10
C PRO A 136 11.96 -7.65 -1.59
N GLU A 137 11.55 -8.84 -2.04
CA GLU A 137 10.36 -9.50 -1.52
C GLU A 137 10.58 -9.92 -0.06
N VAL A 138 9.54 -9.74 0.75
CA VAL A 138 9.52 -10.11 2.15
C VAL A 138 8.78 -11.43 2.34
N ASP A 139 9.29 -12.29 3.21
CA ASP A 139 8.64 -13.55 3.59
C ASP A 139 7.40 -13.28 4.45
N LEU A 140 6.22 -13.29 3.81
CA LEU A 140 4.93 -13.03 4.47
C LEU A 140 4.49 -14.15 5.42
N THR A 141 5.21 -15.29 5.46
CA THR A 141 4.89 -16.39 6.38
C THR A 141 5.40 -16.12 7.80
N LYS A 142 6.24 -15.09 7.98
CA LYS A 142 6.84 -14.70 9.26
C LYS A 142 6.43 -13.28 9.63
N PRO A 143 6.34 -12.98 10.93
CA PRO A 143 6.18 -11.61 11.40
C PRO A 143 7.36 -10.75 10.93
N VAL A 144 7.07 -9.68 10.20
CA VAL A 144 8.09 -8.73 9.76
C VAL A 144 8.39 -7.78 10.92
N LYS A 145 9.68 -7.66 11.24
CA LYS A 145 10.16 -6.80 12.31
C LYS A 145 10.72 -5.51 11.73
N HIS A 146 10.38 -4.39 12.34
CA HIS A 146 10.96 -3.09 11.98
C HIS A 146 12.48 -3.10 12.23
N HIS A 147 13.29 -2.40 11.43
CA HIS A 147 14.76 -2.36 11.59
C HIS A 147 15.23 -1.85 12.96
N LYS A 148 14.39 -1.12 13.70
CA LYS A 148 14.67 -0.68 15.09
C LYS A 148 14.25 -1.69 16.16
N TYR A 149 13.63 -2.81 15.76
CA TYR A 149 13.09 -3.81 16.68
C TYR A 149 14.11 -4.28 17.71
N GLU A 150 15.26 -4.76 17.25
CA GLU A 150 16.29 -5.29 18.13
C GLU A 150 16.94 -4.21 19.01
N THR A 151 17.02 -2.97 18.51
CA THR A 151 17.49 -1.82 19.33
C THR A 151 16.55 -1.56 20.48
N ILE A 152 15.24 -1.46 20.23
CA ILE A 152 14.21 -1.24 21.24
C ILE A 152 14.22 -2.39 22.26
N LYS A 153 14.22 -3.62 21.77
CA LYS A 153 14.26 -4.82 22.62
C LYS A 153 15.47 -4.83 23.56
N THR A 154 16.65 -4.51 23.03
CA THR A 154 17.88 -4.43 23.85
C THR A 154 17.76 -3.35 24.94
N CYS A 155 17.25 -2.17 24.62
CA CYS A 155 17.01 -1.12 25.60
C CYS A 155 16.07 -1.58 26.71
N LEU A 156 14.96 -2.23 26.36
CA LEU A 156 14.00 -2.77 27.32
C LEU A 156 14.64 -3.82 28.22
N GLN A 157 15.39 -4.77 27.67
CA GLN A 157 16.10 -5.79 28.45
C GLN A 157 17.16 -5.21 29.36
N CYS A 158 17.74 -4.05 29.04
CA CYS A 158 18.64 -3.32 29.87
C CYS A 158 17.95 -2.38 30.89
N ASN A 159 16.62 -2.41 30.94
CA ASN A 159 15.81 -1.50 31.77
C ASN A 159 16.12 -0.01 31.51
N ILE A 160 16.35 0.36 30.26
CA ILE A 160 16.57 1.74 29.83
C ILE A 160 15.23 2.32 29.36
N PRO A 161 14.74 3.40 30.01
CA PRO A 161 13.56 4.12 29.51
C PRO A 161 13.80 4.65 28.10
N ILE A 162 12.80 4.47 27.20
CA ILE A 162 12.92 4.85 25.79
C ILE A 162 11.84 5.85 25.39
N TYR A 163 12.25 6.86 24.60
CA TYR A 163 11.35 7.75 23.89
C TYR A 163 11.47 7.51 22.39
N ILE A 164 10.40 7.00 21.78
CA ILE A 164 10.35 6.65 20.36
C ILE A 164 9.74 7.83 19.59
N ALA A 165 10.59 8.59 18.88
CA ALA A 165 10.17 9.75 18.10
C ALA A 165 10.06 9.38 16.62
N GLY A 166 8.91 9.69 15.98
CA GLY A 166 8.75 9.42 14.55
C GLY A 166 7.35 9.70 14.03
N PRO A 167 7.17 9.67 12.71
CA PRO A 167 5.94 10.10 12.07
C PRO A 167 4.72 9.27 12.50
N ALA A 168 3.54 9.89 12.39
CA ALA A 168 2.28 9.23 12.72
C ALA A 168 2.05 8.01 11.83
N GLY A 169 1.61 6.90 12.44
CA GLY A 169 1.30 5.66 11.74
C GLY A 169 2.51 4.91 11.19
N SER A 170 3.69 5.07 11.81
CA SER A 170 4.91 4.30 11.51
C SER A 170 5.00 2.95 12.26
N GLY A 171 4.02 2.62 13.11
CA GLY A 171 4.01 1.33 13.80
C GLY A 171 4.72 1.29 15.15
N LYS A 172 5.00 2.45 15.77
CA LYS A 172 5.68 2.55 17.09
C LYS A 172 5.05 1.63 18.16
N ASN A 173 3.77 1.78 18.39
CA ASN A 173 2.99 0.99 19.34
C ASN A 173 3.06 -0.52 19.01
N PHE A 174 2.74 -0.89 17.76
CA PHE A 174 2.75 -2.27 17.31
C PHE A 174 4.12 -2.95 17.52
N THR A 175 5.22 -2.23 17.26
CA THR A 175 6.57 -2.78 17.46
C THR A 175 6.87 -3.07 18.91
N VAL A 176 6.47 -2.18 19.84
CA VAL A 176 6.71 -2.38 21.28
C VAL A 176 5.83 -3.50 21.83
N GLU A 177 4.57 -3.57 21.42
CA GLU A 177 3.65 -4.66 21.77
C GLU A 177 4.18 -6.01 21.29
N GLN A 178 4.68 -6.09 20.05
CA GLN A 178 5.31 -7.29 19.50
C GLN A 178 6.55 -7.73 20.29
N ILE A 179 7.35 -6.76 20.79
CA ILE A 179 8.49 -7.06 21.64
C ILE A 179 8.05 -7.57 23.01
N ALA A 180 7.05 -6.95 23.62
CA ALA A 180 6.52 -7.38 24.91
C ALA A 180 5.96 -8.82 24.81
N GLU A 181 5.22 -9.14 23.75
CA GLU A 181 4.72 -10.47 23.46
C GLU A 181 5.86 -11.50 23.29
N GLU A 182 6.92 -11.16 22.53
CA GLU A 182 8.08 -12.04 22.35
C GLU A 182 8.83 -12.31 23.66
N LEU A 183 8.90 -11.31 24.56
CA LEU A 183 9.53 -11.43 25.87
C LEU A 183 8.64 -12.10 26.91
N GLY A 184 7.36 -12.27 26.63
CA GLY A 184 6.37 -12.77 27.59
C GLY A 184 6.04 -11.76 28.69
N TRP A 185 6.15 -10.47 28.39
CA TRP A 185 5.89 -9.37 29.31
C TRP A 185 4.48 -8.82 29.15
N ASP A 186 3.89 -8.32 30.22
CA ASP A 186 2.61 -7.64 30.16
C ASP A 186 2.73 -6.28 29.46
N PHE A 187 1.73 -5.89 28.66
CA PHE A 187 1.73 -4.63 27.93
C PHE A 187 0.57 -3.75 28.37
N TYR A 188 0.90 -2.56 28.90
CA TYR A 188 -0.06 -1.57 29.38
C TYR A 188 0.06 -0.29 28.57
N PHE A 189 -1.03 0.13 27.97
CA PHE A 189 -1.08 1.25 27.04
C PHE A 189 -1.84 2.44 27.62
N SER A 190 -1.24 3.64 27.52
CA SER A 190 -1.90 4.91 27.80
C SER A 190 -1.65 5.92 26.70
N ASN A 191 -2.65 6.69 26.35
CA ASN A 191 -2.47 7.87 25.50
C ASN A 191 -1.95 9.06 26.30
N SER A 192 -1.74 10.20 25.60
CA SER A 192 -1.36 11.47 26.21
C SER A 192 -2.13 11.80 27.48
N VAL A 193 -1.42 12.30 28.47
CA VAL A 193 -1.95 12.56 29.81
C VAL A 193 -2.19 14.05 29.98
N GLN A 194 -3.46 14.42 30.16
CA GLN A 194 -3.89 15.80 30.33
C GLN A 194 -4.19 16.17 31.79
N GLN A 195 -4.28 15.19 32.66
CA GLN A 195 -4.64 15.36 34.07
C GLN A 195 -3.94 14.31 34.90
N GLU A 196 -3.49 14.70 36.09
CA GLU A 196 -2.71 13.85 37.00
C GLU A 196 -3.40 12.51 37.31
N PHE A 197 -4.71 12.55 37.60
CA PHE A 197 -5.44 11.32 37.97
C PHE A 197 -5.49 10.25 36.84
N LYS A 198 -5.26 10.64 35.59
CA LYS A 198 -5.12 9.71 34.46
C LYS A 198 -3.86 8.86 34.59
N LEU A 199 -2.90 9.31 35.38
CA LEU A 199 -1.70 8.57 35.70
C LEU A 199 -1.81 7.92 37.09
N THR A 200 -2.16 8.71 38.12
CA THR A 200 -2.12 8.29 39.54
C THR A 200 -3.35 7.47 39.97
N GLY A 201 -4.40 7.44 39.20
CA GLY A 201 -5.71 6.95 39.64
C GLY A 201 -6.40 7.96 40.57
N PHE A 202 -7.59 7.61 41.04
CA PHE A 202 -8.35 8.44 41.97
C PHE A 202 -9.26 7.59 42.84
N ILE A 203 -9.59 8.11 44.04
CA ILE A 203 -10.60 7.51 44.92
C ILE A 203 -11.89 8.27 44.73
N ASP A 204 -13.00 7.55 44.46
CA ASP A 204 -14.31 8.15 44.27
C ASP A 204 -15.01 8.48 45.59
N ALA A 205 -16.22 9.05 45.51
CA ALA A 205 -16.99 9.43 46.68
C ALA A 205 -17.49 8.24 47.52
N ALA A 206 -17.45 7.04 47.01
CA ALA A 206 -17.76 5.81 47.74
C ALA A 206 -16.54 5.24 48.47
N GLY A 207 -15.36 5.75 48.18
CA GLY A 207 -14.09 5.32 48.75
C GLY A 207 -13.39 4.25 47.88
N ASP A 208 -13.88 3.97 46.70
CA ASP A 208 -13.32 3.00 45.79
C ASP A 208 -12.18 3.62 44.97
N PHE A 209 -11.06 2.92 44.88
CA PHE A 209 -9.91 3.33 44.07
C PHE A 209 -10.09 2.89 42.61
N HIS A 210 -10.01 3.83 41.69
CA HIS A 210 -10.05 3.58 40.25
C HIS A 210 -8.63 3.52 39.68
N GLU A 211 -8.22 2.32 39.29
CA GLU A 211 -6.90 2.02 38.74
C GLU A 211 -6.70 2.59 37.35
N THR A 212 -5.46 2.94 37.04
CA THR A 212 -5.02 3.33 35.69
C THR A 212 -4.14 2.23 35.08
N GLU A 213 -3.87 2.31 33.78
CA GLU A 213 -2.93 1.40 33.13
C GLU A 213 -1.51 1.57 33.71
N PHE A 214 -1.13 2.78 34.14
CA PHE A 214 0.13 2.99 34.84
C PHE A 214 0.17 2.28 36.19
N TYR A 215 -0.91 2.37 36.99
CA TYR A 215 -0.98 1.66 38.27
C TYR A 215 -0.87 0.13 38.06
N LYS A 216 -1.61 -0.42 37.08
CA LYS A 216 -1.55 -1.84 36.76
C LYS A 216 -0.16 -2.29 36.34
N ALA A 217 0.51 -1.49 35.46
CA ALA A 217 1.87 -1.78 35.06
C ALA A 217 2.85 -1.79 36.29
N CYS A 218 2.70 -0.82 37.18
CA CYS A 218 3.57 -0.70 38.33
C CYS A 218 3.32 -1.80 39.41
N THR A 219 2.11 -2.37 39.46
CA THR A 219 1.72 -3.40 40.42
C THR A 219 1.70 -4.80 39.82
N SER A 220 2.06 -4.97 38.53
CA SER A 220 2.18 -6.27 37.92
C SER A 220 3.22 -7.15 38.63
N GLU A 221 2.87 -8.41 38.85
CA GLU A 221 3.79 -9.43 39.36
C GLU A 221 4.80 -9.88 38.30
N ASN A 222 4.42 -9.71 37.01
CA ASN A 222 5.25 -10.03 35.84
C ASN A 222 6.07 -8.80 35.42
N GLU A 223 7.13 -9.03 34.65
CA GLU A 223 7.76 -7.97 33.85
C GLU A 223 6.70 -7.32 32.95
N SER A 224 6.69 -6.00 32.90
CA SER A 224 5.66 -5.25 32.19
C SER A 224 6.23 -4.05 31.44
N VAL A 225 5.60 -3.69 30.35
CA VAL A 225 5.89 -2.45 29.62
C VAL A 225 4.74 -1.47 29.86
N PHE A 226 5.08 -0.30 30.41
CA PHE A 226 4.17 0.85 30.38
C PHE A 226 4.48 1.70 29.15
N PHE A 227 3.55 1.72 28.19
CA PHE A 227 3.67 2.46 26.96
C PHE A 227 2.80 3.72 26.99
N LEU A 228 3.45 4.92 27.02
CA LEU A 228 2.77 6.21 26.95
C LEU A 228 2.85 6.75 25.51
N ASP A 229 1.76 6.60 24.76
CA ASP A 229 1.66 7.15 23.40
C ASP A 229 1.38 8.66 23.44
N GLU A 230 1.80 9.37 22.40
CA GLU A 230 1.63 10.81 22.27
C GLU A 230 2.11 11.59 23.52
N MET A 231 3.25 11.18 24.08
CA MET A 231 3.84 11.88 25.24
C MET A 231 4.06 13.36 24.96
N ASP A 232 4.41 13.72 23.70
CA ASP A 232 4.58 15.11 23.25
C ASP A 232 3.27 15.91 23.17
N ALA A 233 2.11 15.26 23.34
CA ALA A 233 0.82 15.91 23.49
C ALA A 233 0.34 15.95 24.95
N SER A 234 1.11 15.40 25.88
CA SER A 234 0.79 15.43 27.33
C SER A 234 1.12 16.78 27.94
N ILE A 235 0.47 17.10 29.05
CA ILE A 235 0.80 18.28 29.82
C ILE A 235 2.15 18.09 30.52
N PRO A 236 3.14 18.99 30.31
CA PRO A 236 4.49 18.82 30.84
C PRO A 236 4.56 18.67 32.37
N GLU A 237 3.69 19.36 33.10
CA GLU A 237 3.61 19.29 34.57
C GLU A 237 3.23 17.87 35.04
N VAL A 238 2.41 17.14 34.30
CA VAL A 238 2.05 15.76 34.63
C VAL A 238 3.21 14.81 34.34
N LEU A 239 4.01 15.08 33.29
CA LEU A 239 5.18 14.28 32.96
C LEU A 239 6.27 14.31 34.06
N VAL A 240 6.29 15.37 34.89
CA VAL A 240 7.22 15.43 36.05
C VAL A 240 6.96 14.29 37.03
N LEU A 241 5.73 13.80 37.15
CA LEU A 241 5.41 12.64 37.98
C LEU A 241 6.14 11.37 37.50
N LEU A 242 6.15 11.15 36.17
CA LEU A 242 6.91 10.04 35.58
C LEU A 242 8.41 10.19 35.81
N ASN A 243 8.95 11.42 35.78
CA ASN A 243 10.35 11.69 36.06
C ASN A 243 10.76 11.22 37.48
N ALA A 244 9.88 11.50 38.45
CA ALA A 244 10.10 11.06 39.83
C ALA A 244 10.04 9.53 39.95
N ALA A 245 9.08 8.88 39.25
CA ALA A 245 8.94 7.44 39.20
C ALA A 245 10.22 6.77 38.65
N ILE A 246 10.66 7.22 37.48
CA ILE A 246 11.84 6.69 36.77
C ILE A 246 13.13 6.89 37.60
N ALA A 247 13.29 8.08 38.20
CA ALA A 247 14.51 8.41 38.93
C ALA A 247 14.63 7.69 40.29
N ASN A 248 13.47 7.50 40.95
CA ASN A 248 13.46 6.96 42.31
C ASN A 248 13.25 5.44 42.38
N GLY A 249 12.75 4.83 41.32
CA GLY A 249 12.38 3.41 41.28
C GLY A 249 11.15 3.08 42.14
N TYR A 250 10.35 4.07 42.51
CA TYR A 250 9.07 3.90 43.18
C TYR A 250 8.09 5.02 42.83
N PHE A 251 6.81 4.78 43.05
CA PHE A 251 5.76 5.79 42.89
C PHE A 251 4.79 5.78 44.09
N GLU A 252 4.34 6.97 44.52
CA GLU A 252 3.37 7.12 45.59
C GLU A 252 1.98 7.28 44.97
N PHE A 253 1.21 6.21 44.98
CA PHE A 253 -0.20 6.22 44.60
C PHE A 253 -1.09 6.58 45.80
N GLN A 254 -2.37 6.86 45.59
CA GLN A 254 -3.30 7.10 46.69
C GLN A 254 -3.50 5.84 47.58
N THR A 255 -3.17 4.66 47.07
CA THR A 255 -3.17 3.39 47.79
C THR A 255 -1.90 3.15 48.58
N GLY A 256 -0.88 4.01 48.42
CA GLY A 256 0.43 3.88 49.07
C GLY A 256 1.58 3.76 48.07
N ARG A 257 2.76 3.55 48.60
CA ARG A 257 4.01 3.42 47.84
C ARG A 257 4.09 2.08 47.11
N VAL A 258 4.44 2.13 45.85
CA VAL A 258 4.71 0.98 44.99
C VAL A 258 6.13 1.06 44.43
N ASP A 259 6.95 0.01 44.68
CA ASP A 259 8.29 -0.09 44.11
C ASP A 259 8.24 -0.57 42.66
N LEU A 260 8.92 0.13 41.76
CA LEU A 260 8.88 -0.10 40.32
C LEU A 260 9.99 -1.08 39.89
N LYS A 261 9.83 -2.35 40.25
CA LYS A 261 10.86 -3.37 40.00
C LYS A 261 10.73 -4.02 38.60
N ASN A 262 9.50 -4.22 38.15
CA ASN A 262 9.19 -5.03 36.96
C ASN A 262 8.59 -4.18 35.83
N VAL A 263 8.64 -2.85 35.92
CA VAL A 263 8.04 -1.98 34.91
C VAL A 263 9.09 -1.30 34.05
N HIS A 264 8.97 -1.45 32.74
CA HIS A 264 9.81 -0.83 31.73
C HIS A 264 9.04 0.32 31.04
N PHE A 265 9.69 1.49 31.03
CA PHE A 265 9.05 2.70 30.50
C PHE A 265 9.33 2.91 29.04
N VAL A 266 8.28 3.01 28.25
CA VAL A 266 8.35 3.42 26.86
C VAL A 266 7.40 4.59 26.63
N ALA A 267 7.91 5.65 26.05
CA ALA A 267 7.11 6.76 25.59
C ALA A 267 7.23 6.89 24.06
N ALA A 268 6.20 7.40 23.40
CA ALA A 268 6.22 7.67 21.98
C ALA A 268 5.66 9.07 21.68
N GLY A 269 6.20 9.68 20.63
CA GLY A 269 5.73 10.97 20.13
C GLY A 269 5.93 11.10 18.63
N ASN A 270 5.33 12.13 18.07
CA ASN A 270 5.51 12.48 16.66
C ASN A 270 6.62 13.51 16.45
N THR A 271 7.05 14.16 17.54
CA THR A 271 8.17 15.09 17.59
C THR A 271 9.21 14.60 18.60
N VAL A 272 10.39 15.20 18.60
CA VAL A 272 11.42 14.94 19.63
C VAL A 272 11.23 15.78 20.91
N GLY A 273 10.01 16.23 21.18
CA GLY A 273 9.70 17.07 22.32
C GLY A 273 10.00 18.56 22.11
N SER A 274 10.22 18.99 20.89
CA SER A 274 10.49 20.39 20.52
C SER A 274 9.24 21.29 20.49
N GLY A 275 8.08 20.72 20.74
CA GLY A 275 6.79 21.42 20.61
C GLY A 275 6.14 21.24 19.24
N SER A 276 5.12 22.05 18.99
CA SER A 276 4.36 22.03 17.75
C SER A 276 5.23 22.42 16.55
N ASP A 277 5.05 21.71 15.45
CA ASP A 277 5.62 22.02 14.15
C ASP A 277 4.52 22.18 13.09
N GLU A 278 4.93 22.33 11.84
CA GLU A 278 3.97 22.50 10.73
C GLU A 278 3.09 21.27 10.48
N MET A 279 3.58 20.05 10.76
CA MET A 279 2.87 18.81 10.57
C MET A 279 2.02 18.43 11.78
N TYR A 280 2.54 18.70 12.98
CA TYR A 280 1.96 18.28 14.26
C TYR A 280 1.65 19.48 15.14
N THR A 281 0.44 20.01 15.01
CA THR A 281 -0.07 21.08 15.87
C THR A 281 -0.57 20.49 17.18
N GLY A 282 -0.49 21.27 18.27
CA GLY A 282 -0.95 20.83 19.60
C GLY A 282 0.05 19.93 20.33
N ARG A 283 1.32 19.94 19.92
CA ARG A 283 2.42 19.31 20.67
C ARG A 283 3.03 20.31 21.65
N MET A 284 3.36 19.80 22.83
CA MET A 284 3.96 20.60 23.91
C MET A 284 5.49 20.50 23.86
N VAL A 285 6.17 21.52 24.36
CA VAL A 285 7.61 21.46 24.61
C VAL A 285 7.83 20.60 25.84
N ILE A 286 8.60 19.52 25.68
CA ILE A 286 8.98 18.67 26.80
C ILE A 286 10.24 19.22 27.42
N ASP A 287 10.25 19.28 28.75
CA ASP A 287 11.44 19.75 29.52
C ASP A 287 12.65 18.84 29.27
N GLN A 288 13.84 19.45 29.15
CA GLN A 288 15.07 18.72 28.88
C GLN A 288 15.43 17.73 30.02
N ALA A 289 15.07 18.04 31.24
CA ALA A 289 15.25 17.11 32.34
C ALA A 289 14.38 15.86 32.22
N THR A 290 13.22 15.98 31.57
CA THR A 290 12.37 14.83 31.22
C THR A 290 13.00 14.02 30.11
N LEU A 291 13.42 14.66 29.01
CA LEU A 291 14.02 13.98 27.85
C LEU A 291 15.34 13.28 28.21
N ASP A 292 16.16 13.85 29.10
CA ASP A 292 17.44 13.28 29.58
C ASP A 292 17.28 11.91 30.27
N ARG A 293 16.08 11.58 30.72
CA ARG A 293 15.77 10.29 31.34
C ARG A 293 15.50 9.16 30.35
N PHE A 294 15.31 9.51 29.09
CA PHE A 294 14.98 8.57 28.05
C PHE A 294 16.10 8.45 27.03
N ALA A 295 16.36 7.23 26.57
CA ALA A 295 17.11 7.02 25.36
C ALA A 295 16.17 7.35 24.16
N ILE A 296 16.53 8.31 23.33
CA ILE A 296 15.72 8.75 22.19
C ILE A 296 16.03 7.85 21.00
N ILE A 297 14.99 7.23 20.45
CA ILE A 297 15.08 6.38 19.26
C ILE A 297 14.27 7.03 18.14
N GLU A 298 14.95 7.44 17.08
CA GLU A 298 14.28 7.87 15.84
C GLU A 298 13.66 6.67 15.13
N PHE A 299 12.36 6.76 14.85
CA PHE A 299 11.56 5.68 14.32
C PHE A 299 10.83 6.13 13.05
N GLY A 300 11.46 5.89 11.91
CA GLY A 300 10.91 6.23 10.60
C GLY A 300 9.97 5.16 10.05
N TYR A 301 9.71 5.23 8.75
CA TYR A 301 9.09 4.13 8.02
C TYR A 301 10.15 3.10 7.62
N ASP A 302 9.75 1.85 7.57
CA ASP A 302 10.59 0.70 7.22
C ASP A 302 10.05 0.05 5.95
N THR A 303 10.90 -0.07 4.94
CA THR A 303 10.50 -0.58 3.62
C THR A 303 10.05 -2.04 3.68
N ASP A 304 10.69 -2.88 4.49
CA ASP A 304 10.30 -4.29 4.61
C ASP A 304 8.93 -4.43 5.26
N VAL A 305 8.63 -3.59 6.26
CA VAL A 305 7.28 -3.52 6.86
C VAL A 305 6.27 -3.01 5.84
N GLU A 306 6.61 -2.04 5.01
CA GLU A 306 5.73 -1.53 3.96
C GLU A 306 5.45 -2.58 2.89
N MET A 307 6.48 -3.32 2.46
CA MET A 307 6.34 -4.42 1.52
C MET A 307 5.45 -5.53 2.07
N ALA A 308 5.60 -5.87 3.35
CA ALA A 308 4.71 -6.83 4.00
C ALA A 308 3.25 -6.35 4.05
N MET A 309 3.02 -5.07 4.41
CA MET A 309 1.68 -4.49 4.44
C MET A 309 1.05 -4.35 3.05
N ALA A 310 1.88 -4.19 2.03
CA ALA A 310 1.49 -4.15 0.63
C ALA A 310 1.36 -5.55 -0.01
N GLU A 311 1.60 -6.64 0.74
CA GLU A 311 1.61 -8.01 0.21
C GLU A 311 2.61 -8.18 -0.95
N ASN A 312 3.81 -7.60 -0.80
CA ASN A 312 4.87 -7.53 -1.81
C ASN A 312 4.48 -6.77 -3.11
N ASP A 313 3.56 -5.82 -3.00
CA ASP A 313 3.19 -4.94 -4.10
C ASP A 313 4.12 -3.73 -4.16
N ASP A 314 5.19 -3.86 -4.91
CA ASP A 314 6.21 -2.82 -5.05
C ASP A 314 5.71 -1.56 -5.77
N ASP A 315 4.72 -1.68 -6.68
CA ASP A 315 4.07 -0.53 -7.31
C ASP A 315 3.38 0.37 -6.26
N LEU A 316 2.71 -0.23 -5.27
CA LEU A 316 2.08 0.52 -4.19
C LEU A 316 3.13 1.21 -3.30
N VAL A 317 4.17 0.47 -2.91
CA VAL A 317 5.23 1.01 -2.03
C VAL A 317 6.01 2.12 -2.74
N ASP A 318 6.43 1.92 -3.99
CA ASP A 318 7.11 2.94 -4.81
C ASP A 318 6.25 4.21 -4.95
N PHE A 319 4.96 4.03 -5.21
CA PHE A 319 4.03 5.15 -5.31
C PHE A 319 3.94 5.94 -4.00
N ILE A 320 3.83 5.29 -2.86
CA ILE A 320 3.80 5.95 -1.53
C ILE A 320 5.13 6.66 -1.23
N HIS A 321 6.28 6.03 -1.54
CA HIS A 321 7.59 6.67 -1.39
C HIS A 321 7.72 7.92 -2.25
N SER A 322 7.26 7.85 -3.49
CA SER A 322 7.26 9.00 -4.41
C SER A 322 6.39 10.15 -3.90
N LEU A 323 5.22 9.83 -3.32
CA LEU A 323 4.35 10.84 -2.69
C LEU A 323 4.99 11.49 -1.48
N ARG A 324 5.64 10.72 -0.59
CA ARG A 324 6.37 11.28 0.56
C ARG A 324 7.47 12.22 0.12
N LYS A 325 8.31 11.78 -0.83
CA LYS A 325 9.39 12.59 -1.38
C LYS A 325 8.87 13.87 -2.05
N SER A 326 7.77 13.77 -2.79
CA SER A 326 7.12 14.92 -3.42
C SER A 326 6.56 15.88 -2.36
N SER A 327 5.85 15.38 -1.36
CA SER A 327 5.29 16.15 -0.25
C SER A 327 6.38 16.92 0.51
N GLU A 328 7.43 16.23 0.92
CA GLU A 328 8.57 16.80 1.64
C GLU A 328 9.27 17.88 0.81
N SER A 329 9.59 17.59 -0.46
CA SER A 329 10.29 18.52 -1.35
C SER A 329 9.49 19.79 -1.67
N GLN A 330 8.19 19.79 -1.43
CA GLN A 330 7.28 20.89 -1.75
C GLN A 330 6.66 21.52 -0.49
N GLY A 331 7.04 21.06 0.71
CA GLY A 331 6.48 21.55 1.97
C GLY A 331 4.98 21.30 2.11
N ILE A 332 4.46 20.22 1.49
CA ILE A 332 3.04 19.88 1.55
C ILE A 332 2.75 19.11 2.83
N ARG A 333 1.76 19.55 3.59
CA ARG A 333 1.30 18.88 4.83
C ARG A 333 0.43 17.67 4.49
N ALA A 334 1.06 16.55 4.18
CA ALA A 334 0.36 15.30 3.92
C ALA A 334 1.08 14.11 4.58
N THR A 335 0.31 13.18 5.13
CA THR A 335 0.86 11.99 5.80
C THR A 335 0.53 10.74 4.99
N PHE A 336 1.55 10.11 4.45
CA PHE A 336 1.44 8.84 3.72
C PHE A 336 2.03 7.71 4.57
N SER A 337 1.28 7.27 5.58
CA SER A 337 1.68 6.30 6.59
C SER A 337 1.40 4.85 6.17
N TYR A 338 1.81 3.89 7.00
CA TYR A 338 1.42 2.47 6.86
C TYR A 338 -0.09 2.27 6.75
N ARG A 339 -0.89 3.14 7.40
CA ARG A 339 -2.35 3.10 7.29
C ARG A 339 -2.84 3.33 5.87
N CYS A 340 -2.15 4.18 5.08
CA CYS A 340 -2.49 4.39 3.67
C CYS A 340 -2.24 3.12 2.86
N ILE A 341 -1.11 2.46 3.05
CA ILE A 341 -0.75 1.21 2.38
C ILE A 341 -1.77 0.12 2.70
N THR A 342 -2.01 -0.10 3.99
CA THR A 342 -2.97 -1.13 4.45
C THR A 342 -4.39 -0.87 3.93
N MET A 343 -4.85 0.38 3.96
CA MET A 343 -6.17 0.73 3.43
C MET A 343 -6.24 0.55 1.92
N ALA A 344 -5.22 1.04 1.19
CA ALA A 344 -5.17 0.92 -0.26
C ALA A 344 -5.18 -0.56 -0.69
N LYS A 345 -4.37 -1.39 -0.04
CA LYS A 345 -4.31 -2.83 -0.34
C LYS A 345 -5.62 -3.56 -0.04
N LYS A 346 -6.23 -3.29 1.10
CA LYS A 346 -7.54 -3.87 1.45
C LYS A 346 -8.65 -3.48 0.47
N LEU A 347 -8.70 -2.22 0.04
CA LEU A 347 -9.70 -1.75 -0.91
C LEU A 347 -9.46 -2.32 -2.32
N GLU A 348 -8.21 -2.42 -2.73
CA GLU A 348 -7.83 -3.06 -3.99
C GLU A 348 -8.22 -4.54 -3.99
N ASN A 349 -7.89 -5.29 -2.94
CA ASN A 349 -8.26 -6.70 -2.78
C ASN A 349 -9.78 -6.92 -2.77
N ALA A 350 -10.53 -5.92 -2.31
CA ALA A 350 -12.00 -5.90 -2.41
C ALA A 350 -12.54 -5.58 -3.82
N GLY A 351 -11.65 -5.34 -4.81
CA GLY A 351 -12.01 -5.07 -6.20
C GLY A 351 -12.36 -3.61 -6.50
N MET A 352 -12.02 -2.68 -5.62
CA MET A 352 -12.26 -1.25 -5.86
C MET A 352 -11.32 -0.72 -6.96
N PRO A 353 -11.82 0.10 -7.92
CA PRO A 353 -10.97 0.72 -8.93
C PRO A 353 -9.84 1.57 -8.32
N LEU A 354 -8.61 1.44 -8.82
CA LEU A 354 -7.42 2.13 -8.25
C LEU A 354 -7.60 3.65 -8.12
N VAL A 355 -8.34 4.29 -9.03
CA VAL A 355 -8.64 5.73 -8.93
C VAL A 355 -9.39 6.06 -7.64
N GLU A 356 -10.38 5.25 -7.27
CA GLU A 356 -11.15 5.43 -6.04
C GLU A 356 -10.33 5.01 -4.80
N VAL A 357 -9.53 3.95 -4.90
CA VAL A 357 -8.58 3.56 -3.84
C VAL A 357 -7.66 4.72 -3.50
N ILE A 358 -7.06 5.37 -4.51
CA ILE A 358 -6.16 6.51 -4.30
C ILE A 358 -6.89 7.67 -3.65
N LYS A 359 -8.10 8.02 -4.11
CA LYS A 359 -8.89 9.11 -3.51
C LYS A 359 -9.21 8.87 -2.03
N ILE A 360 -9.64 7.67 -1.69
CA ILE A 360 -10.16 7.34 -0.36
C ILE A 360 -9.03 7.06 0.63
N ALA A 361 -8.02 6.29 0.22
CA ALA A 361 -6.99 5.78 1.11
C ALA A 361 -5.71 6.62 1.12
N VAL A 362 -5.33 7.20 -0.01
CA VAL A 362 -4.00 7.83 -0.16
C VAL A 362 -4.10 9.34 -0.06
N VAL A 363 -4.79 10.02 -0.97
CA VAL A 363 -4.85 11.49 -1.02
C VAL A 363 -6.06 12.06 -0.28
N LYS A 364 -6.68 11.28 0.56
CA LYS A 364 -7.84 11.64 1.39
C LYS A 364 -7.64 12.99 2.10
N GLY A 365 -8.64 13.86 1.99
CA GLY A 365 -8.63 15.14 2.70
C GLY A 365 -7.72 16.22 2.10
N LEU A 366 -6.99 15.91 1.01
CA LEU A 366 -6.23 16.91 0.27
C LEU A 366 -7.14 17.61 -0.76
N ASP A 367 -6.93 18.91 -0.94
CA ASP A 367 -7.60 19.68 -1.97
C ASP A 367 -7.04 19.40 -3.38
N SER A 368 -7.80 19.82 -4.40
CA SER A 368 -7.48 19.58 -5.81
C SER A 368 -6.11 20.15 -6.23
N ASP A 369 -5.76 21.33 -5.71
CA ASP A 369 -4.52 22.02 -6.08
C ASP A 369 -3.31 21.31 -5.47
N THR A 370 -3.41 20.90 -4.21
CA THR A 370 -2.42 20.10 -3.51
C THR A 370 -2.18 18.77 -4.23
N VAL A 371 -3.26 18.07 -4.62
CA VAL A 371 -3.16 16.80 -5.36
C VAL A 371 -2.50 17.02 -6.73
N SER A 372 -2.85 18.08 -7.44
CA SER A 372 -2.24 18.42 -8.72
C SER A 372 -0.74 18.72 -8.57
N THR A 373 -0.36 19.40 -7.49
CA THR A 373 1.04 19.73 -7.18
C THR A 373 1.85 18.46 -6.86
N LEU A 374 1.30 17.56 -6.06
CA LEU A 374 1.91 16.24 -5.78
C LEU A 374 2.09 15.43 -7.07
N PHE A 375 1.09 15.47 -7.95
CA PHE A 375 1.10 14.68 -9.18
C PHE A 375 2.29 15.02 -10.09
N VAL A 376 2.62 16.29 -10.26
CA VAL A 376 3.71 16.74 -11.18
C VAL A 376 5.05 16.06 -10.89
N LYS A 377 5.33 15.74 -9.63
CA LYS A 377 6.62 15.13 -9.22
C LYS A 377 6.52 13.61 -8.91
N THR A 378 5.33 13.04 -8.98
CA THR A 378 5.10 11.64 -8.58
C THR A 378 4.88 10.73 -9.79
N VAL A 379 4.93 11.27 -11.02
CA VAL A 379 4.62 10.49 -12.22
C VAL A 379 5.75 9.52 -12.54
N ASN A 380 5.49 8.24 -12.28
CA ASN A 380 6.23 7.13 -12.86
C ASN A 380 5.36 6.48 -13.94
N ALA A 381 5.78 6.53 -15.20
CA ALA A 381 4.99 6.05 -16.34
C ALA A 381 4.73 4.54 -16.30
N ASP A 382 5.56 3.78 -15.58
CA ASP A 382 5.45 2.33 -15.50
C ASP A 382 4.64 1.85 -14.29
N ASN A 383 4.53 2.67 -13.23
CA ASN A 383 3.80 2.35 -12.01
C ASN A 383 2.28 2.46 -12.20
N ARG A 384 1.52 1.38 -11.88
CA ARG A 384 0.06 1.33 -12.07
C ARG A 384 -0.71 2.32 -11.19
N PHE A 385 -0.24 2.60 -9.96
CA PHE A 385 -0.85 3.61 -9.08
C PHE A 385 -0.60 5.02 -9.61
N SER A 386 0.59 5.33 -10.09
CA SER A 386 0.89 6.61 -10.76
C SER A 386 0.01 6.83 -12.00
N LYS A 387 -0.20 5.79 -12.82
CA LYS A 387 -1.14 5.83 -13.95
C LYS A 387 -2.59 6.09 -13.51
N ALA A 388 -3.02 5.47 -12.41
CA ALA A 388 -4.36 5.71 -11.86
C ALA A 388 -4.45 7.11 -11.23
N PHE A 389 -3.42 7.57 -10.56
CA PHE A 389 -3.35 8.90 -9.95
C PHE A 389 -3.55 10.02 -10.98
N SER A 390 -3.00 9.87 -12.20
CA SER A 390 -3.22 10.83 -13.30
C SER A 390 -4.68 11.04 -13.68
N LYS A 391 -5.56 10.11 -13.28
CA LYS A 391 -7.01 10.13 -13.58
C LYS A 391 -7.85 10.60 -12.39
N VAL A 392 -7.21 10.88 -11.24
CA VAL A 392 -7.89 11.40 -10.07
C VAL A 392 -8.36 12.81 -10.38
N LYS A 393 -9.67 12.98 -10.50
CA LYS A 393 -10.34 14.27 -10.65
C LYS A 393 -11.22 14.51 -9.44
N TYR A 394 -11.15 15.68 -8.89
CA TYR A 394 -12.12 16.11 -7.89
C TYR A 394 -13.32 16.72 -8.62
N ALA A 395 -14.52 16.43 -8.12
CA ALA A 395 -15.71 17.18 -8.55
C ALA A 395 -15.48 18.65 -8.16
N ALA A 396 -15.64 19.53 -9.14
CA ALA A 396 -15.56 20.97 -8.94
C ALA A 396 -16.68 21.46 -8.04
#